data_c0b1171029b8d2b26914dbf7e459078f
#
_entry.id   c0b1171029b8d2b26914dbf7e459078f
#
_cell.length_a   1.000
_cell.length_b   1.000
_cell.length_c   1.000
_cell.angle_alpha   90.00
_cell.angle_beta   90.00
_cell.angle_gamma   90.00
#
_symmetry.space_group_name_H-M   'P 1'
#
loop_
_entity.id
_entity.type
_entity.pdbx_description
1 polymer ?
#
loop_
_entity_poly.entity_id
_entity_poly.type
_entity_poly.pdbx_seq_one_letter_code
_entity_poly.pdbx_strand_id
1 'polypeptide(L)'
;MTIATLALCASGAMGAVGNEAGEAAQKYRHSLFQSIVWNFKPMSEMARGKRAFDAAEVKRRALTVSYLSLLLQEAFPEGSGASAGTTDALDLIWTNPSDFAEKLKTLQIESNALRKVAELGDQVSFNEQFRKLGAACKGCHDKYKAD
;
A
#
# COMPACT_ATOMS: atom_id res chain seq x y z
N MET A 1 -4.40 44.88 47.98
CA MET A 1 -4.05 43.50 47.67
C MET A 1 -4.63 43.17 46.29
N THR A 2 -3.82 43.23 45.27
CA THR A 2 -4.22 42.98 43.86
C THR A 2 -3.74 41.59 43.46
N ILE A 3 -4.68 40.70 43.21
CA ILE A 3 -4.40 39.32 42.79
C ILE A 3 -4.23 39.32 41.27
N ALA A 4 -3.01 39.05 40.78
CA ALA A 4 -2.74 38.87 39.36
C ALA A 4 -3.05 37.46 38.95
N THR A 5 -4.04 37.30 38.09
CA THR A 5 -4.41 35.98 37.51
C THR A 5 -3.49 35.68 36.33
N LEU A 6 -2.64 34.66 36.47
CA LEU A 6 -1.78 34.16 35.40
C LEU A 6 -2.59 33.25 34.48
N ALA A 7 -2.91 33.71 33.28
CA ALA A 7 -3.53 32.89 32.23
C ALA A 7 -2.44 32.06 31.54
N LEU A 8 -2.46 30.75 31.76
CA LEU A 8 -1.57 29.80 31.11
C LEU A 8 -2.14 29.43 29.72
N CYS A 9 -1.53 29.96 28.66
CA CYS A 9 -1.87 29.60 27.29
C CYS A 9 -1.34 28.20 26.96
N ALA A 10 -2.19 27.16 26.99
CA ALA A 10 -1.90 25.80 26.53
C ALA A 10 -2.31 25.66 25.05
N SER A 11 -1.56 26.25 24.11
CA SER A 11 -1.91 26.26 22.68
C SER A 11 -0.84 25.55 21.77
N GLY A 12 -0.02 24.64 22.30
CA GLY A 12 1.10 24.08 21.52
C GLY A 12 1.10 22.58 21.22
N ALA A 13 0.21 21.77 21.83
CA ALA A 13 0.38 20.33 21.81
C ALA A 13 -0.41 19.55 20.72
N MET A 14 -1.48 20.12 20.16
CA MET A 14 -2.34 19.37 19.23
C MET A 14 -1.74 19.22 17.82
N GLY A 15 -0.93 20.16 17.34
CA GLY A 15 -0.32 20.08 16.02
C GLY A 15 0.81 19.03 15.92
N ALA A 16 1.61 18.90 16.99
CA ALA A 16 2.74 17.96 17.02
C ALA A 16 2.28 16.50 17.04
N VAL A 17 1.25 16.16 17.80
CA VAL A 17 0.70 14.80 17.89
C VAL A 17 0.08 14.36 16.55
N GLY A 18 -0.60 15.28 15.84
CA GLY A 18 -1.18 15.00 14.53
C GLY A 18 -0.12 14.70 13.47
N ASN A 19 1.02 15.40 13.49
CA ASN A 19 2.12 15.19 12.55
C ASN A 19 2.83 13.84 12.80
N GLU A 20 3.11 13.50 14.05
CA GLU A 20 3.76 12.21 14.41
C GLU A 20 2.93 10.99 13.96
N ALA A 21 1.62 11.03 14.15
CA ALA A 21 0.72 9.96 13.70
C ALA A 21 0.72 9.83 12.17
N GLY A 22 0.71 10.94 11.45
CA GLY A 22 0.79 10.97 9.99
C GLY A 22 2.12 10.41 9.48
N GLU A 23 3.24 10.79 10.08
CA GLU A 23 4.57 10.26 9.77
C GLU A 23 4.67 8.75 10.04
N ALA A 24 4.11 8.28 11.17
CA ALA A 24 4.08 6.86 11.50
C ALA A 24 3.29 6.06 10.43
N ALA A 25 2.15 6.58 9.99
CA ALA A 25 1.36 5.98 8.93
C ALA A 25 2.10 5.96 7.58
N GLN A 26 2.88 7.00 7.24
CA GLN A 26 3.74 7.01 6.05
C GLN A 26 4.81 5.92 6.12
N LYS A 27 5.48 5.77 7.26
CA LYS A 27 6.49 4.72 7.47
C LYS A 27 5.89 3.31 7.37
N TYR A 28 4.72 3.10 7.96
CA TYR A 28 3.98 1.84 7.87
C TYR A 28 3.60 1.51 6.42
N ARG A 29 2.99 2.46 5.71
CA ARG A 29 2.64 2.35 4.29
C ARG A 29 3.85 2.01 3.42
N HIS A 30 4.96 2.73 3.60
CA HIS A 30 6.20 2.47 2.89
C HIS A 30 6.69 1.03 3.13
N SER A 31 6.69 0.56 4.38
CA SER A 31 7.12 -0.80 4.75
C SER A 31 6.24 -1.88 4.11
N LEU A 32 4.92 -1.66 4.05
CA LEU A 32 3.99 -2.57 3.36
C LEU A 32 4.31 -2.67 1.86
N PHE A 33 4.48 -1.52 1.19
CA PHE A 33 4.81 -1.53 -0.24
C PHE A 33 6.19 -2.13 -0.53
N GLN A 34 7.19 -1.87 0.30
CA GLN A 34 8.50 -2.54 0.19
C GLN A 34 8.36 -4.06 0.31
N SER A 35 7.55 -4.53 1.25
CA SER A 35 7.27 -5.96 1.44
C SER A 35 6.53 -6.56 0.23
N ILE A 36 5.58 -5.83 -0.36
CA ILE A 36 4.89 -6.24 -1.59
C ILE A 36 5.91 -6.34 -2.74
N VAL A 37 6.73 -5.32 -2.96
CA VAL A 37 7.74 -5.29 -4.03
C VAL A 37 8.75 -6.43 -3.87
N TRP A 38 9.21 -6.71 -2.64
CA TRP A 38 10.10 -7.83 -2.33
C TRP A 38 9.55 -9.18 -2.79
N ASN A 39 8.26 -9.39 -2.63
CA ASN A 39 7.59 -10.61 -3.06
C ASN A 39 7.21 -10.58 -4.55
N PHE A 40 6.82 -9.43 -5.08
CA PHE A 40 6.38 -9.25 -6.45
C PHE A 40 7.54 -9.39 -7.47
N LYS A 41 8.72 -8.86 -7.16
CA LYS A 41 9.87 -8.82 -8.08
C LYS A 41 10.30 -10.20 -8.58
N PRO A 42 10.54 -11.23 -7.73
CA PRO A 42 10.88 -12.57 -8.20
C PRO A 42 9.78 -13.21 -9.04
N MET A 43 8.51 -13.03 -8.68
CA MET A 43 7.37 -13.49 -9.49
C MET A 43 7.35 -12.84 -10.88
N SER A 44 7.67 -11.54 -10.94
CA SER A 44 7.78 -10.80 -12.20
C SER A 44 8.94 -11.30 -13.07
N GLU A 45 10.05 -11.69 -12.47
CA GLU A 45 11.18 -12.29 -13.19
C GLU A 45 10.81 -13.64 -13.78
N MET A 46 10.11 -14.49 -13.05
CA MET A 46 9.57 -15.77 -13.52
C MET A 46 8.55 -15.59 -14.63
N ALA A 47 7.59 -14.66 -14.46
CA ALA A 47 6.57 -14.38 -15.46
C ALA A 47 7.14 -13.88 -16.80
N ARG A 48 8.29 -13.20 -16.75
CA ARG A 48 8.99 -12.67 -17.94
C ARG A 48 10.05 -13.63 -18.50
N GLY A 49 10.17 -14.82 -17.94
CA GLY A 49 11.17 -15.81 -18.36
C GLY A 49 12.62 -15.41 -18.04
N LYS A 50 12.85 -14.42 -17.18
CA LYS A 50 14.19 -14.01 -16.70
C LYS A 50 14.73 -14.92 -15.61
N ARG A 51 13.88 -15.75 -15.06
CA ARG A 51 14.16 -16.74 -14.03
C ARG A 51 13.31 -17.96 -14.26
N ALA A 52 13.82 -19.16 -13.95
CA ALA A 52 13.05 -20.40 -14.03
C ALA A 52 11.82 -20.32 -13.11
N PHE A 53 10.69 -20.85 -13.60
CA PHE A 53 9.45 -20.91 -12.83
C PHE A 53 9.61 -21.92 -11.68
N ASP A 54 9.30 -21.46 -10.46
CA ASP A 54 9.26 -22.25 -9.23
C ASP A 54 7.88 -22.13 -8.61
N ALA A 55 7.07 -23.18 -8.78
CA ALA A 55 5.69 -23.20 -8.30
C ALA A 55 5.58 -23.03 -6.77
N ALA A 56 6.51 -23.61 -6.00
CA ALA A 56 6.51 -23.53 -4.55
C ALA A 56 6.84 -22.10 -4.07
N GLU A 57 7.80 -21.45 -4.72
CA GLU A 57 8.14 -20.06 -4.44
C GLU A 57 6.98 -19.11 -4.82
N VAL A 58 6.40 -19.30 -6.01
CA VAL A 58 5.25 -18.50 -6.47
C VAL A 58 4.07 -18.61 -5.50
N LYS A 59 3.73 -19.82 -5.07
CA LYS A 59 2.66 -20.07 -4.07
C LYS A 59 2.89 -19.29 -2.79
N ARG A 60 4.10 -19.39 -2.21
CA ARG A 60 4.43 -18.67 -0.98
C ARG A 60 4.37 -17.15 -1.16
N ARG A 61 4.93 -16.62 -2.25
CA ARG A 61 4.96 -15.18 -2.51
C ARG A 61 3.58 -14.61 -2.84
N ALA A 62 2.77 -15.30 -3.63
CA ALA A 62 1.41 -14.89 -3.95
C ALA A 62 0.52 -14.84 -2.69
N LEU A 63 0.67 -15.82 -1.78
CA LEU A 63 0.02 -15.82 -0.47
C LEU A 63 0.40 -14.57 0.33
N THR A 64 1.70 -14.26 0.41
CA THR A 64 2.20 -13.09 1.15
C THR A 64 1.65 -11.77 0.56
N VAL A 65 1.70 -11.60 -0.78
CA VAL A 65 1.14 -10.40 -1.44
C VAL A 65 -0.36 -10.27 -1.19
N SER A 66 -1.10 -11.37 -1.21
CA SER A 66 -2.54 -11.37 -0.94
C SER A 66 -2.84 -10.85 0.48
N TYR A 67 -2.10 -11.29 1.51
CA TYR A 67 -2.28 -10.78 2.87
C TYR A 67 -1.83 -9.33 3.03
N LEU A 68 -0.68 -8.95 2.47
CA LEU A 68 -0.20 -7.57 2.53
C LEU A 68 -1.17 -6.59 1.87
N SER A 69 -1.85 -7.00 0.79
CA SER A 69 -2.83 -6.15 0.11
C SER A 69 -4.03 -5.78 0.99
N LEU A 70 -4.40 -6.64 1.93
CA LEU A 70 -5.49 -6.37 2.88
C LEU A 70 -5.11 -5.27 3.87
N LEU A 71 -3.85 -5.22 4.29
CA LEU A 71 -3.34 -4.23 5.24
C LEU A 71 -3.25 -2.82 4.65
N LEU A 72 -3.24 -2.69 3.33
CA LEU A 72 -3.18 -1.38 2.67
C LEU A 72 -4.41 -0.51 2.96
N GLN A 73 -5.55 -1.10 3.33
CA GLN A 73 -6.75 -0.34 3.63
C GLN A 73 -6.58 0.60 4.83
N GLU A 74 -5.79 0.22 5.83
CA GLU A 74 -5.49 1.03 7.02
C GLU A 74 -4.26 1.94 6.85
N ALA A 75 -3.53 1.81 5.75
CA ALA A 75 -2.25 2.50 5.55
C ALA A 75 -2.37 3.96 5.07
N PHE A 76 -3.60 4.45 4.86
CA PHE A 76 -3.89 5.79 4.35
C PHE A 76 -4.87 6.59 5.24
N PRO A 77 -4.62 6.71 6.57
CA PRO A 77 -5.47 7.53 7.40
C PRO A 77 -5.40 9.00 7.00
N GLU A 78 -6.42 9.78 7.33
CA GLU A 78 -6.40 11.23 7.14
C GLU A 78 -5.19 11.85 7.85
N GLY A 79 -4.63 12.90 7.27
CA GLY A 79 -3.43 13.55 7.81
C GLY A 79 -2.12 12.84 7.54
N SER A 80 -2.11 11.73 6.75
CA SER A 80 -0.89 11.02 6.36
C SER A 80 -0.40 11.37 4.94
N GLY A 81 -0.86 12.49 4.38
CA GLY A 81 -0.42 13.06 3.10
C GLY A 81 0.88 13.86 3.21
N ALA A 82 1.16 14.69 2.21
CA ALA A 82 2.39 15.49 2.12
C ALA A 82 2.60 16.44 3.30
N SER A 83 1.54 16.85 4.00
CA SER A 83 1.62 17.68 5.19
C SER A 83 2.29 17.00 6.40
N ALA A 84 2.33 15.67 6.43
CA ALA A 84 2.95 14.90 7.51
C ALA A 84 4.43 14.57 7.25
N GLY A 85 4.92 14.69 6.02
CA GLY A 85 6.31 14.38 5.67
C GLY A 85 6.46 14.01 4.19
N THR A 86 7.58 13.38 3.84
CA THR A 86 7.87 12.98 2.46
C THR A 86 7.11 11.73 2.08
N THR A 87 6.28 11.80 1.02
CA THR A 87 5.50 10.69 0.50
C THR A 87 5.23 10.86 -0.99
N ASP A 88 5.21 9.76 -1.75
CA ASP A 88 4.75 9.73 -3.14
C ASP A 88 3.22 9.64 -3.24
N ALA A 89 2.50 9.49 -2.12
CA ALA A 89 1.04 9.44 -2.12
C ALA A 89 0.47 10.83 -2.39
N LEU A 90 -0.33 10.96 -3.46
CA LEU A 90 -0.95 12.23 -3.84
C LEU A 90 -2.16 12.54 -2.96
N ASP A 91 -2.41 13.81 -2.70
CA ASP A 91 -3.56 14.28 -1.90
C ASP A 91 -4.91 13.88 -2.49
N LEU A 92 -4.94 13.52 -3.77
CA LEU A 92 -6.11 12.99 -4.46
C LEU A 92 -6.70 11.73 -3.77
N ILE A 93 -5.90 10.99 -3.01
CA ILE A 93 -6.34 9.85 -2.22
C ILE A 93 -7.44 10.25 -1.23
N TRP A 94 -7.24 11.36 -0.53
CA TRP A 94 -8.15 11.84 0.51
C TRP A 94 -9.27 12.74 -0.02
N THR A 95 -9.10 13.31 -1.22
CA THR A 95 -10.15 14.08 -1.90
C THR A 95 -11.04 13.24 -2.81
N ASN A 96 -10.63 12.02 -3.15
CA ASN A 96 -11.39 11.06 -3.95
C ASN A 96 -11.42 9.66 -3.32
N PRO A 97 -11.89 9.53 -2.05
CA PRO A 97 -11.72 8.31 -1.26
C PRO A 97 -12.48 7.10 -1.83
N SER A 98 -13.63 7.31 -2.48
CA SER A 98 -14.44 6.21 -3.04
C SER A 98 -13.73 5.52 -4.19
N ASP A 99 -13.17 6.26 -5.15
CA ASP A 99 -12.42 5.69 -6.26
C ASP A 99 -11.10 5.05 -5.78
N PHE A 100 -10.43 5.66 -4.81
CA PHE A 100 -9.24 5.07 -4.21
C PHE A 100 -9.56 3.73 -3.52
N ALA A 101 -10.65 3.64 -2.78
CA ALA A 101 -11.11 2.39 -2.16
C ALA A 101 -11.42 1.30 -3.19
N GLU A 102 -12.02 1.67 -4.35
CA GLU A 102 -12.24 0.74 -5.46
C GLU A 102 -10.93 0.21 -6.06
N LYS A 103 -9.90 1.07 -6.20
CA LYS A 103 -8.56 0.64 -6.64
C LYS A 103 -7.93 -0.34 -5.66
N LEU A 104 -8.00 -0.08 -4.36
CA LEU A 104 -7.51 -1.01 -3.34
C LEU A 104 -8.27 -2.33 -3.37
N LYS A 105 -9.59 -2.29 -3.52
CA LYS A 105 -10.43 -3.49 -3.65
C LYS A 105 -10.06 -4.32 -4.89
N THR A 106 -9.81 -3.67 -6.01
CA THR A 106 -9.35 -4.33 -7.24
C THR A 106 -8.01 -5.05 -7.00
N LEU A 107 -7.05 -4.39 -6.35
CA LEU A 107 -5.77 -5.00 -5.97
C LEU A 107 -5.97 -6.23 -5.08
N GLN A 108 -6.85 -6.16 -4.08
CA GLN A 108 -7.18 -7.27 -3.19
C GLN A 108 -7.80 -8.46 -3.92
N ILE A 109 -8.72 -8.19 -4.86
CA ILE A 109 -9.34 -9.22 -5.70
C ILE A 109 -8.28 -9.92 -6.56
N GLU A 110 -7.45 -9.15 -7.28
CA GLU A 110 -6.46 -9.71 -8.19
C GLU A 110 -5.32 -10.44 -7.47
N SER A 111 -4.90 -9.95 -6.30
CA SER A 111 -3.89 -10.63 -5.47
C SER A 111 -4.43 -11.94 -4.88
N ASN A 112 -5.69 -11.97 -4.44
CA ASN A 112 -6.33 -13.21 -3.97
C ASN A 112 -6.55 -14.21 -5.11
N ALA A 113 -6.92 -13.73 -6.30
CA ALA A 113 -7.01 -14.58 -7.51
C ALA A 113 -5.63 -15.17 -7.86
N LEU A 114 -4.55 -14.37 -7.79
CA LEU A 114 -3.19 -14.87 -8.00
C LEU A 114 -2.81 -15.95 -6.98
N ARG A 115 -3.15 -15.75 -5.71
CA ARG A 115 -2.94 -16.75 -4.66
C ARG A 115 -3.62 -18.07 -5.00
N LYS A 116 -4.90 -18.03 -5.46
CA LYS A 116 -5.66 -19.24 -5.84
C LYS A 116 -5.05 -19.94 -7.06
N VAL A 117 -4.66 -19.18 -8.08
CA VAL A 117 -4.02 -19.72 -9.29
C VAL A 117 -2.65 -20.33 -8.98
N ALA A 118 -1.88 -19.72 -8.07
CA ALA A 118 -0.59 -20.22 -7.64
C ALA A 118 -0.66 -21.62 -6.97
N GLU A 119 -1.81 -21.98 -6.37
CA GLU A 119 -2.04 -23.33 -5.83
C GLU A 119 -2.05 -24.42 -6.90
N LEU A 120 -2.37 -24.08 -8.15
CA LEU A 120 -2.41 -25.02 -9.27
C LEU A 120 -1.01 -25.42 -9.76
N GLY A 121 0.01 -24.61 -9.48
CA GLY A 121 1.38 -24.81 -9.93
C GLY A 121 1.59 -24.67 -11.45
N ASP A 122 0.57 -24.16 -12.18
CA ASP A 122 0.63 -23.98 -13.63
C ASP A 122 1.16 -22.59 -14.02
N GLN A 123 2.25 -22.58 -14.78
CA GLN A 123 2.92 -21.35 -15.19
C GLN A 123 2.08 -20.49 -16.14
N VAL A 124 1.25 -21.08 -16.99
CA VAL A 124 0.44 -20.33 -17.98
C VAL A 124 -0.63 -19.55 -17.27
N SER A 125 -1.42 -20.20 -16.43
CA SER A 125 -2.45 -19.58 -15.61
C SER A 125 -1.86 -18.53 -14.65
N PHE A 126 -0.69 -18.82 -14.07
CA PHE A 126 0.03 -17.85 -13.24
C PHE A 126 0.38 -16.58 -14.03
N ASN A 127 0.97 -16.71 -15.22
CA ASN A 127 1.36 -15.56 -16.04
C ASN A 127 0.18 -14.71 -16.44
N GLU A 128 -0.97 -15.30 -16.75
CA GLU A 128 -2.20 -14.58 -17.09
C GLU A 128 -2.71 -13.77 -15.91
N GLN A 129 -2.80 -14.40 -14.73
CA GLN A 129 -3.29 -13.73 -13.53
C GLN A 129 -2.29 -12.70 -12.99
N PHE A 130 -0.99 -12.97 -13.12
CA PHE A 130 0.06 -12.02 -12.72
C PHE A 130 0.00 -10.71 -13.52
N ARG A 131 -0.34 -10.78 -14.82
CA ARG A 131 -0.56 -9.57 -15.64
C ARG A 131 -1.77 -8.75 -15.14
N LYS A 132 -2.86 -9.39 -14.71
CA LYS A 132 -4.03 -8.70 -14.14
C LYS A 132 -3.67 -8.00 -12.84
N LEU A 133 -2.93 -8.65 -11.95
CA LEU A 133 -2.42 -8.02 -10.74
C LEU A 133 -1.53 -6.81 -11.06
N GLY A 134 -0.61 -6.94 -12.03
CA GLY A 134 0.24 -5.84 -12.49
C GLY A 134 -0.57 -4.65 -13.03
N ALA A 135 -1.65 -4.92 -13.77
CA ALA A 135 -2.56 -3.88 -14.27
C ALA A 135 -3.30 -3.16 -13.12
N ALA A 136 -3.72 -3.90 -12.08
CA ALA A 136 -4.33 -3.30 -10.89
C ALA A 136 -3.36 -2.37 -10.17
N CYS A 137 -2.09 -2.78 -9.99
CA CYS A 137 -1.04 -1.93 -9.42
C CYS A 137 -0.85 -0.64 -10.24
N LYS A 138 -0.70 -0.79 -11.57
CA LYS A 138 -0.51 0.34 -12.48
C LYS A 138 -1.69 1.30 -12.44
N GLY A 139 -2.92 0.81 -12.52
CA GLY A 139 -4.13 1.65 -12.56
C GLY A 139 -4.37 2.46 -11.27
N CYS A 140 -3.80 2.03 -10.13
CA CYS A 140 -3.77 2.82 -8.91
C CYS A 140 -2.63 3.86 -8.96
N HIS A 141 -1.41 3.43 -9.33
CA HIS A 141 -0.23 4.29 -9.38
C HIS A 141 -0.40 5.45 -10.35
N ASP A 142 -0.93 5.22 -11.54
CA ASP A 142 -1.13 6.28 -12.56
C ASP A 142 -2.00 7.46 -12.06
N LYS A 143 -2.80 7.25 -11.01
CA LYS A 143 -3.72 8.27 -10.50
C LYS A 143 -3.34 8.82 -9.12
N TYR A 144 -2.75 7.98 -8.27
CA TYR A 144 -2.61 8.26 -6.84
C TYR A 144 -1.16 8.31 -6.34
N LYS A 145 -0.18 8.07 -7.22
CA LYS A 145 1.24 8.10 -6.89
C LYS A 145 1.97 9.16 -7.74
N ALA A 146 2.84 9.93 -7.10
CA ALA A 146 3.78 10.80 -7.80
C ALA A 146 4.82 9.97 -8.59
N ASP A 147 5.32 10.54 -9.69
CA ASP A 147 6.38 9.97 -10.55
C ASP A 147 7.74 9.96 -9.86
#